data_2c55f57407d44f6979e01c510e3bff19
#
_entry.id   2c55f57407d44f6979e01c510e3bff19
#
_cell.length_a   1.000
_cell.length_b   1.000
_cell.length_c   1.000
_cell.angle_alpha   90.00
_cell.angle_beta   90.00
_cell.angle_gamma   90.00
#
_symmetry.space_group_name_H-M   'P 1'
#
loop_
_entity.id
_entity.type
_entity.pdbx_description
1 polymer ?
#
loop_
_entity_poly.entity_id
_entity_poly.type
_entity_poly.pdbx_seq_one_letter_code
_entity_poly.pdbx_strand_id
1 'polypeptide(L)'
;MRIVFVVFLSLCTACAQSRQERGRRTVDEALAALGGDRFLAMQDRVETGRAYSFYREQLSGLSRATISTRYLPRPNPLVLGSLLVRERQSFGKEERSGAALFTDGQGYEITFRGARPLPSQTVERYKESTLHNIFYILRQRLAEPGFIFDFQGTEVYENQPVEVVDILDGDNRKVTVLFQRSSKLPMRQVFYRRDPQTRERIEEVAIFSKYRDVGGGVQWPYTIQRTRAGEKIFELYSDSVAINQNLADNQFLLPAEMKILKPLK
;
A
#
# COMPACT_ATOMS: atom_id res chain seq x y z
N MET A 1 -16.42 -65.47 -33.80
CA MET A 1 -15.41 -64.79 -32.95
C MET A 1 -15.62 -63.29 -33.08
N ARG A 2 -16.38 -62.65 -32.15
CA ARG A 2 -16.68 -61.20 -32.21
C ARG A 2 -15.70 -60.52 -31.26
N ILE A 3 -14.84 -59.65 -31.84
CA ILE A 3 -13.91 -58.85 -31.07
C ILE A 3 -14.64 -57.58 -30.68
N VAL A 4 -14.85 -57.36 -29.36
CA VAL A 4 -15.39 -56.12 -28.78
C VAL A 4 -14.22 -55.19 -28.53
N PHE A 5 -14.17 -54.08 -29.26
CA PHE A 5 -13.23 -53.02 -29.05
C PHE A 5 -13.78 -52.10 -27.92
N VAL A 6 -13.20 -52.21 -26.72
CA VAL A 6 -13.49 -51.30 -25.62
C VAL A 6 -12.61 -50.05 -25.81
N VAL A 7 -13.20 -48.96 -26.22
CA VAL A 7 -12.55 -47.64 -26.30
C VAL A 7 -12.59 -47.03 -24.91
N PHE A 8 -11.43 -46.99 -24.23
CA PHE A 8 -11.25 -46.24 -22.99
C PHE A 8 -11.19 -44.76 -23.33
N LEU A 9 -12.27 -44.02 -23.13
CA LEU A 9 -12.30 -42.56 -23.13
C LEU A 9 -11.67 -42.06 -21.82
N SER A 10 -10.38 -41.71 -21.86
CA SER A 10 -9.72 -41.01 -20.76
C SER A 10 -10.26 -39.56 -20.72
N LEU A 11 -11.24 -39.31 -19.84
CA LEU A 11 -11.62 -37.94 -19.49
C LEU A 11 -10.46 -37.29 -18.74
N CYS A 12 -9.65 -36.51 -19.45
CA CYS A 12 -8.81 -35.48 -18.83
C CYS A 12 -9.74 -34.42 -18.23
N THR A 13 -10.13 -34.56 -16.98
CA THR A 13 -10.71 -33.48 -16.19
C THR A 13 -9.61 -32.45 -15.97
N ALA A 14 -9.47 -31.49 -16.93
CA ALA A 14 -8.76 -30.26 -16.69
C ALA A 14 -9.53 -29.53 -15.57
N CYS A 15 -9.04 -29.63 -14.34
CA CYS A 15 -9.59 -28.91 -13.20
C CYS A 15 -9.46 -27.41 -13.50
N ALA A 16 -10.53 -26.79 -13.98
CA ALA A 16 -10.57 -25.34 -14.19
C ALA A 16 -10.38 -24.69 -12.81
N GLN A 17 -9.22 -24.05 -12.62
CA GLN A 17 -8.92 -23.34 -11.39
C GLN A 17 -9.95 -22.25 -11.15
N SER A 18 -10.51 -22.18 -9.94
CA SER A 18 -11.49 -21.16 -9.57
C SER A 18 -10.89 -19.75 -9.68
N ARG A 19 -11.74 -18.72 -9.85
CA ARG A 19 -11.29 -17.34 -9.88
C ARG A 19 -10.57 -16.93 -8.59
N GLN A 20 -11.03 -17.45 -7.46
CA GLN A 20 -10.40 -17.18 -6.16
C GLN A 20 -9.02 -17.85 -6.03
N GLU A 21 -8.87 -19.09 -6.47
CA GLU A 21 -7.57 -19.78 -6.49
C GLU A 21 -6.57 -19.09 -7.41
N ARG A 22 -7.02 -18.62 -8.58
CA ARG A 22 -6.16 -17.83 -9.48
C ARG A 22 -5.77 -16.50 -8.86
N GLY A 23 -6.72 -15.78 -8.27
CA GLY A 23 -6.47 -14.52 -7.59
C GLY A 23 -5.48 -14.69 -6.44
N ARG A 24 -5.68 -15.72 -5.62
CA ARG A 24 -4.75 -16.04 -4.52
C ARG A 24 -3.36 -16.35 -5.04
N ARG A 25 -3.23 -17.16 -6.08
CA ARG A 25 -1.94 -17.47 -6.70
C ARG A 25 -1.25 -16.22 -7.24
N THR A 26 -1.97 -15.33 -7.95
CA THR A 26 -1.40 -14.07 -8.45
C THR A 26 -0.84 -13.23 -7.32
N VAL A 27 -1.56 -13.15 -6.19
CA VAL A 27 -1.11 -12.41 -4.99
C VAL A 27 0.10 -13.08 -4.33
N ASP A 28 0.14 -14.41 -4.23
CA ASP A 28 1.27 -15.15 -3.69
C ASP A 28 2.52 -15.03 -4.59
N GLU A 29 2.35 -15.06 -5.93
CA GLU A 29 3.41 -14.79 -6.90
C GLU A 29 3.95 -13.35 -6.76
N ALA A 30 3.08 -12.38 -6.52
CA ALA A 30 3.48 -10.99 -6.28
C ALA A 30 4.26 -10.84 -4.98
N LEU A 31 3.83 -11.49 -3.90
CA LEU A 31 4.59 -11.52 -2.64
C LEU A 31 5.99 -12.13 -2.83
N ALA A 32 6.09 -13.24 -3.56
CA ALA A 32 7.37 -13.85 -3.89
C ALA A 32 8.27 -12.91 -4.71
N ALA A 33 7.71 -12.22 -5.72
CA ALA A 33 8.42 -11.25 -6.54
C ALA A 33 8.89 -10.01 -5.76
N LEU A 34 8.16 -9.60 -4.74
CA LEU A 34 8.55 -8.52 -3.82
C LEU A 34 9.67 -8.92 -2.84
N GLY A 35 10.03 -10.20 -2.77
CA GLY A 35 11.10 -10.71 -1.90
C GLY A 35 10.66 -11.76 -0.88
N GLY A 36 9.39 -12.20 -0.93
CA GLY A 36 8.87 -13.30 -0.11
C GLY A 36 9.06 -13.08 1.39
N ASP A 37 9.71 -14.04 2.06
CA ASP A 37 9.95 -14.00 3.50
C ASP A 37 10.77 -12.77 3.93
N ARG A 38 11.68 -12.28 3.09
CA ARG A 38 12.47 -11.09 3.39
C ARG A 38 11.62 -9.83 3.39
N PHE A 39 10.67 -9.72 2.44
CA PHE A 39 9.67 -8.64 2.46
C PHE A 39 8.78 -8.75 3.70
N LEU A 40 8.35 -9.94 4.08
CA LEU A 40 7.56 -10.19 5.30
C LEU A 40 8.34 -9.90 6.59
N ALA A 41 9.65 -10.11 6.59
CA ALA A 41 10.51 -9.85 7.74
C ALA A 41 10.96 -8.38 7.88
N MET A 42 10.62 -7.53 6.93
CA MET A 42 10.99 -6.10 6.94
C MET A 42 10.38 -5.40 8.17
N GLN A 43 11.21 -4.88 9.08
CA GLN A 43 10.76 -4.23 10.32
C GLN A 43 10.49 -2.74 10.14
N ASP A 44 11.30 -2.09 9.34
CA ASP A 44 11.19 -0.67 9.03
C ASP A 44 11.69 -0.35 7.63
N ARG A 45 11.35 0.84 7.18
CA ARG A 45 11.79 1.41 5.90
C ARG A 45 12.00 2.91 6.04
N VAL A 46 13.09 3.40 5.46
CA VAL A 46 13.34 4.83 5.24
C VAL A 46 13.39 5.07 3.74
N GLU A 47 12.54 5.94 3.26
CA GLU A 47 12.46 6.34 1.86
C GLU A 47 12.75 7.83 1.74
N THR A 48 13.76 8.22 0.98
CA THR A 48 14.10 9.63 0.72
C THR A 48 13.97 9.93 -0.76
N GLY A 49 13.51 11.13 -1.07
CA GLY A 49 13.29 11.51 -2.45
C GLY A 49 12.69 12.89 -2.62
N ARG A 50 12.15 13.13 -3.81
CA ARG A 50 11.45 14.36 -4.17
C ARG A 50 9.96 14.10 -4.24
N ALA A 51 9.20 14.83 -3.43
CA ALA A 51 7.75 14.79 -3.40
C ALA A 51 7.16 16.00 -4.10
N TYR A 52 6.22 15.77 -4.99
CA TYR A 52 5.48 16.76 -5.74
C TYR A 52 4.02 16.70 -5.34
N SER A 53 3.44 17.81 -4.99
CA SER A 53 2.00 17.95 -4.71
C SER A 53 1.33 18.69 -5.86
N PHE A 54 0.10 18.33 -6.17
CA PHE A 54 -0.67 18.94 -7.24
C PHE A 54 -2.04 19.39 -6.70
N TYR A 55 -2.52 20.49 -7.23
CA TYR A 55 -3.87 20.99 -7.02
C TYR A 55 -4.45 21.40 -8.35
N ARG A 56 -5.59 20.82 -8.75
CA ARG A 56 -6.19 21.01 -10.09
C ARG A 56 -5.15 20.81 -11.20
N GLU A 57 -4.42 19.69 -11.12
CA GLU A 57 -3.35 19.28 -12.05
C GLU A 57 -2.13 20.24 -12.15
N GLN A 58 -2.13 21.34 -11.41
CA GLN A 58 -1.00 22.26 -11.34
C GLN A 58 -0.08 21.91 -10.18
N LEU A 59 1.23 22.03 -10.39
CA LEU A 59 2.22 21.82 -9.34
C LEU A 59 2.00 22.86 -8.23
N SER A 60 1.61 22.40 -7.04
CA SER A 60 1.35 23.23 -5.86
C SER A 60 2.46 23.15 -4.82
N GLY A 61 3.33 22.15 -4.89
CA GLY A 61 4.46 22.01 -3.97
C GLY A 61 5.52 21.04 -4.48
N LEU A 62 6.76 21.35 -4.13
CA LEU A 62 7.93 20.50 -4.34
C LEU A 62 8.76 20.52 -3.05
N SER A 63 9.00 19.34 -2.50
CA SER A 63 9.81 19.18 -1.30
C SER A 63 10.73 17.97 -1.39
N ARG A 64 11.86 18.02 -0.70
CA ARG A 64 12.55 16.80 -0.32
C ARG A 64 11.73 16.11 0.75
N ALA A 65 11.46 14.83 0.56
CA ALA A 65 10.69 14.02 1.49
C ALA A 65 11.58 12.95 2.12
N THR A 66 11.37 12.70 3.41
CA THR A 66 11.86 11.51 4.11
C THR A 66 10.67 10.83 4.76
N ILE A 67 10.37 9.62 4.33
CA ILE A 67 9.26 8.81 4.85
C ILE A 67 9.86 7.66 5.64
N SER A 68 9.71 7.69 6.95
CA SER A 68 10.11 6.63 7.86
C SER A 68 8.87 5.83 8.24
N THR A 69 8.90 4.54 7.99
CA THR A 69 7.79 3.61 8.28
C THR A 69 8.31 2.52 9.22
N ARG A 70 7.57 2.23 10.29
CA ARG A 70 7.83 1.12 11.19
C ARG A 70 6.64 0.19 11.22
N TYR A 71 6.87 -1.08 10.93
CA TYR A 71 5.86 -2.12 10.99
C TYR A 71 5.78 -2.68 12.41
N LEU A 72 4.57 -2.71 12.97
CA LEU A 72 4.34 -3.23 14.31
C LEU A 72 4.06 -4.74 14.25
N PRO A 73 4.41 -5.48 15.33
CA PRO A 73 4.06 -6.89 15.43
C PRO A 73 2.54 -7.07 15.44
N ARG A 74 2.09 -8.20 14.92
CA ARG A 74 0.67 -8.53 14.96
C ARG A 74 0.26 -8.88 16.40
N PRO A 75 -0.80 -8.26 16.95
CA PRO A 75 -1.31 -8.62 18.25
C PRO A 75 -1.96 -10.00 18.22
N ASN A 76 -1.98 -10.66 19.37
CA ASN A 76 -2.74 -11.90 19.57
C ASN A 76 -3.67 -11.73 20.79
N PRO A 77 -5.00 -11.72 20.62
CA PRO A 77 -5.75 -11.92 19.37
C PRO A 77 -5.60 -10.76 18.37
N LEU A 78 -5.77 -11.09 17.08
CA LEU A 78 -5.70 -10.13 16.00
C LEU A 78 -6.88 -9.15 16.07
N VAL A 79 -6.60 -7.85 15.97
CA VAL A 79 -7.61 -6.78 15.88
C VAL A 79 -7.77 -6.36 14.44
N LEU A 80 -8.88 -6.77 13.81
CA LEU A 80 -9.16 -6.47 12.40
C LEU A 80 -9.26 -4.95 12.16
N GLY A 81 -8.74 -4.51 11.02
CA GLY A 81 -8.81 -3.11 10.60
C GLY A 81 -7.98 -2.14 11.46
N SER A 82 -7.15 -2.63 12.39
CA SER A 82 -6.18 -1.79 13.10
C SER A 82 -4.96 -1.51 12.22
N LEU A 83 -4.35 -0.33 12.38
CA LEU A 83 -3.09 -0.02 11.73
C LEU A 83 -1.93 -0.59 12.54
N LEU A 84 -1.22 -1.54 11.95
CA LEU A 84 0.01 -2.12 12.49
C LEU A 84 1.24 -1.46 11.89
N VAL A 85 1.21 -0.12 11.85
CA VAL A 85 2.28 0.70 11.29
C VAL A 85 2.31 2.06 11.98
N ARG A 86 3.51 2.58 12.17
CA ARG A 86 3.76 3.98 12.50
C ARG A 86 4.52 4.62 11.35
N GLU A 87 4.19 5.85 11.02
CA GLU A 87 4.82 6.54 9.91
C GLU A 87 5.09 8.00 10.24
N ARG A 88 6.30 8.44 9.90
CA ARG A 88 6.71 9.85 9.95
C ARG A 88 7.07 10.29 8.55
N GLN A 89 6.40 11.31 8.06
CA GLN A 89 6.65 11.93 6.76
C GLN A 89 7.22 13.33 7.00
N SER A 90 8.51 13.53 6.73
CA SER A 90 9.19 14.82 6.88
C SER A 90 9.38 15.46 5.51
N PHE A 91 9.10 16.76 5.40
CA PHE A 91 9.18 17.52 4.16
C PHE A 91 10.07 18.75 4.36
N GLY A 92 11.05 18.97 3.44
CA GLY A 92 11.95 20.08 3.42
C GLY A 92 13.43 19.68 3.47
N LYS A 93 14.33 20.69 3.56
CA LYS A 93 15.78 20.46 3.50
C LYS A 93 16.41 20.11 4.85
N GLU A 94 15.75 20.40 5.96
CA GLU A 94 16.25 20.23 7.32
C GLU A 94 15.26 19.47 8.20
N GLU A 95 15.74 18.86 9.27
CA GLU A 95 14.90 18.16 10.26
C GLU A 95 13.83 19.05 10.93
N ARG A 96 14.02 20.39 10.87
CA ARG A 96 13.07 21.39 11.39
C ARG A 96 11.93 21.71 10.41
N SER A 97 12.00 21.19 9.19
CA SER A 97 10.91 21.31 8.23
C SER A 97 9.72 20.47 8.71
N GLY A 98 8.50 20.89 8.38
CA GLY A 98 7.29 20.26 8.88
C GLY A 98 7.26 18.74 8.64
N ALA A 99 6.71 18.03 9.60
CA ALA A 99 6.48 16.59 9.48
C ALA A 99 5.04 16.24 9.81
N ALA A 100 4.50 15.21 9.15
CA ALA A 100 3.30 14.52 9.57
C ALA A 100 3.72 13.22 10.29
N LEU A 101 3.16 12.98 11.47
CA LEU A 101 3.37 11.77 12.25
C LEU A 101 2.04 11.04 12.40
N PHE A 102 2.01 9.76 12.01
CA PHE A 102 0.89 8.86 12.23
C PHE A 102 1.34 7.75 13.18
N THR A 103 0.72 7.70 14.33
CA THR A 103 1.08 6.76 15.41
C THR A 103 -0.14 6.40 16.24
N ASP A 104 -0.31 5.12 16.55
CA ASP A 104 -1.33 4.59 17.47
C ASP A 104 -2.76 5.13 17.19
N GLY A 105 -3.11 5.22 15.91
CA GLY A 105 -4.42 5.70 15.44
C GLY A 105 -4.61 7.22 15.50
N GLN A 106 -3.57 7.97 15.81
CA GLN A 106 -3.56 9.44 15.86
C GLN A 106 -2.68 10.01 14.74
N GLY A 107 -2.87 11.28 14.44
CA GLY A 107 -2.05 12.01 13.47
C GLY A 107 -1.67 13.40 14.00
N TYR A 108 -0.45 13.82 13.73
CA TYR A 108 0.07 15.12 14.15
C TYR A 108 0.83 15.80 13.03
N GLU A 109 0.63 17.10 12.88
CA GLU A 109 1.52 17.99 12.17
C GLU A 109 2.58 18.50 13.13
N ILE A 110 3.85 18.25 12.86
CA ILE A 110 4.99 18.67 13.69
C ILE A 110 5.71 19.82 12.99
N THR A 111 5.89 20.90 13.69
CA THR A 111 6.65 22.08 13.23
C THR A 111 7.59 22.56 14.33
N PHE A 112 8.44 23.54 14.04
CA PHE A 112 9.28 24.18 15.07
C PHE A 112 8.48 24.84 16.21
N ARG A 113 7.18 25.09 16.03
CA ARG A 113 6.27 25.67 17.03
C ARG A 113 5.68 24.63 17.99
N GLY A 114 5.77 23.37 17.65
CA GLY A 114 5.19 22.25 18.37
C GLY A 114 4.40 21.29 17.48
N ALA A 115 3.68 20.37 18.10
CA ALA A 115 2.82 19.40 17.44
C ALA A 115 1.35 19.82 17.47
N ARG A 116 0.67 19.72 16.36
CA ARG A 116 -0.77 19.99 16.24
C ARG A 116 -1.48 18.70 15.82
N PRO A 117 -2.54 18.28 16.53
CA PRO A 117 -3.37 17.18 16.06
C PRO A 117 -3.93 17.46 14.67
N LEU A 118 -3.80 16.49 13.78
CA LEU A 118 -4.40 16.55 12.45
C LEU A 118 -5.93 16.41 12.56
N PRO A 119 -6.70 17.02 11.62
CA PRO A 119 -8.14 16.80 11.56
C PRO A 119 -8.46 15.31 11.46
N SER A 120 -9.51 14.85 12.15
CA SER A 120 -9.94 13.44 12.16
C SER A 120 -10.13 12.89 10.75
N GLN A 121 -10.70 13.67 9.84
CA GLN A 121 -10.86 13.29 8.44
C GLN A 121 -9.51 12.99 7.74
N THR A 122 -8.44 13.68 8.10
CA THR A 122 -7.09 13.43 7.55
C THR A 122 -6.54 12.10 8.09
N VAL A 123 -6.73 11.85 9.38
CA VAL A 123 -6.31 10.59 10.02
C VAL A 123 -7.09 9.40 9.45
N GLU A 124 -8.40 9.52 9.31
CA GLU A 124 -9.23 8.46 8.70
C GLU A 124 -8.86 8.20 7.24
N ARG A 125 -8.55 9.25 6.47
CA ARG A 125 -8.08 9.09 5.09
C ARG A 125 -6.75 8.36 5.03
N TYR A 126 -5.82 8.69 5.92
CA TYR A 126 -4.55 7.97 6.03
C TYR A 126 -4.78 6.49 6.36
N LYS A 127 -5.64 6.21 7.35
CA LYS A 127 -6.03 4.85 7.74
C LYS A 127 -6.63 4.09 6.55
N GLU A 128 -7.64 4.64 5.90
CA GLU A 128 -8.26 4.00 4.72
C GLU A 128 -7.25 3.74 3.60
N SER A 129 -6.42 4.74 3.26
CA SER A 129 -5.40 4.58 2.22
C SER A 129 -4.38 3.49 2.58
N THR A 130 -4.01 3.37 3.85
CA THR A 130 -3.08 2.34 4.32
C THR A 130 -3.71 0.95 4.29
N LEU A 131 -4.96 0.81 4.74
CA LEU A 131 -5.67 -0.48 4.73
C LEU A 131 -5.92 -1.01 3.31
N HIS A 132 -6.02 -0.14 2.31
CA HIS A 132 -6.14 -0.51 0.90
C HIS A 132 -4.79 -0.62 0.17
N ASN A 133 -3.67 -0.26 0.82
CA ASN A 133 -2.35 -0.30 0.17
C ASN A 133 -1.88 -1.74 -0.01
N ILE A 134 -1.57 -2.13 -1.26
CA ILE A 134 -1.18 -3.50 -1.59
C ILE A 134 0.07 -3.96 -0.81
N PHE A 135 1.07 -3.10 -0.62
CA PHE A 135 2.28 -3.47 0.12
C PHE A 135 1.97 -3.70 1.60
N TYR A 136 1.06 -2.90 2.18
CA TYR A 136 0.60 -3.09 3.55
C TYR A 136 -0.25 -4.36 3.69
N ILE A 137 -1.14 -4.63 2.74
CA ILE A 137 -1.93 -5.86 2.71
C ILE A 137 -1.01 -7.07 2.68
N LEU A 138 -0.06 -7.12 1.74
CA LEU A 138 0.88 -8.23 1.60
C LEU A 138 1.76 -8.42 2.85
N ARG A 139 2.22 -7.31 3.45
CA ARG A 139 3.15 -7.35 4.59
C ARG A 139 2.45 -7.64 5.92
N GLN A 140 1.29 -7.04 6.16
CA GLN A 140 0.68 -7.01 7.48
C GLN A 140 -0.65 -7.77 7.59
N ARG A 141 -1.38 -7.93 6.47
CA ARG A 141 -2.78 -8.32 6.54
C ARG A 141 -3.11 -9.69 5.94
N LEU A 142 -2.22 -10.33 5.16
CA LEU A 142 -2.53 -11.60 4.46
C LEU A 142 -2.98 -12.75 5.38
N ALA A 143 -2.66 -12.69 6.68
CA ALA A 143 -3.09 -13.67 7.66
C ALA A 143 -4.43 -13.33 8.33
N GLU A 144 -5.02 -12.17 8.03
CA GLU A 144 -6.35 -11.83 8.55
C GLU A 144 -7.40 -12.75 7.91
N PRO A 145 -8.39 -13.23 8.68
CA PRO A 145 -9.47 -14.03 8.13
C PRO A 145 -10.40 -13.18 7.24
N GLY A 146 -11.08 -13.85 6.30
CA GLY A 146 -12.10 -13.23 5.46
C GLY A 146 -11.59 -12.54 4.21
N PHE A 147 -10.27 -12.61 3.90
CA PHE A 147 -9.78 -12.12 2.62
C PHE A 147 -10.28 -12.99 1.45
N ILE A 148 -10.78 -12.30 0.42
CA ILE A 148 -11.17 -12.90 -0.86
C ILE A 148 -10.29 -12.27 -1.94
N PHE A 149 -9.69 -13.11 -2.78
CA PHE A 149 -8.86 -12.71 -3.92
C PHE A 149 -9.57 -13.15 -5.20
N ASP A 150 -10.30 -12.25 -5.85
CA ASP A 150 -11.11 -12.59 -7.03
C ASP A 150 -10.41 -12.14 -8.32
N PHE A 151 -9.95 -13.11 -9.10
CA PHE A 151 -9.28 -12.86 -10.38
C PHE A 151 -10.28 -12.32 -11.41
N GLN A 152 -10.06 -11.10 -11.88
CA GLN A 152 -10.93 -10.42 -12.82
C GLN A 152 -10.58 -10.67 -14.30
N GLY A 153 -9.38 -11.15 -14.58
CA GLY A 153 -8.91 -11.40 -15.94
C GLY A 153 -7.51 -10.87 -16.20
N THR A 154 -7.19 -10.82 -17.49
CA THR A 154 -5.95 -10.25 -18.01
C THR A 154 -6.29 -9.06 -18.90
N GLU A 155 -5.60 -7.95 -18.70
CA GLU A 155 -5.77 -6.71 -19.45
C GLU A 155 -4.43 -6.21 -19.98
N VAL A 156 -4.44 -5.14 -20.77
CA VAL A 156 -3.25 -4.40 -21.18
C VAL A 156 -3.30 -3.03 -20.53
N TYR A 157 -2.30 -2.71 -19.71
CA TYR A 157 -2.13 -1.42 -19.07
C TYR A 157 -0.74 -0.86 -19.41
N GLU A 158 -0.68 0.38 -19.94
CA GLU A 158 0.56 1.02 -20.41
C GLU A 158 1.40 0.11 -21.33
N ASN A 159 0.74 -0.52 -22.32
CA ASN A 159 1.34 -1.47 -23.28
C ASN A 159 1.95 -2.72 -22.63
N GLN A 160 1.55 -3.07 -21.42
CA GLN A 160 2.03 -4.25 -20.72
C GLN A 160 0.86 -5.16 -20.31
N PRO A 161 0.99 -6.48 -20.51
CA PRO A 161 -0.02 -7.41 -20.02
C PRO A 161 -0.02 -7.45 -18.50
N VAL A 162 -1.21 -7.32 -17.92
CA VAL A 162 -1.43 -7.35 -16.47
C VAL A 162 -2.49 -8.39 -16.10
N GLU A 163 -2.37 -8.94 -14.90
CA GLU A 163 -3.38 -9.72 -14.23
C GLU A 163 -4.12 -8.82 -13.23
N VAL A 164 -5.45 -8.84 -13.27
CA VAL A 164 -6.30 -7.99 -12.45
C VAL A 164 -6.91 -8.82 -11.33
N VAL A 165 -6.73 -8.40 -10.09
CA VAL A 165 -7.29 -9.07 -8.91
C VAL A 165 -8.03 -8.05 -8.05
N ASP A 166 -9.29 -8.35 -7.74
CA ASP A 166 -10.03 -7.70 -6.67
C ASP A 166 -9.69 -8.35 -5.34
N ILE A 167 -9.24 -7.57 -4.40
CA ILE A 167 -8.92 -8.02 -3.05
C ILE A 167 -9.95 -7.38 -2.11
N LEU A 168 -10.72 -8.25 -1.43
CA LEU A 168 -11.69 -7.83 -0.42
C LEU A 168 -11.23 -8.33 0.94
N ASP A 169 -11.32 -7.49 1.96
CA ASP A 169 -11.07 -7.88 3.35
C ASP A 169 -12.37 -8.28 4.08
N GLY A 170 -12.25 -8.73 5.32
CA GLY A 170 -13.38 -9.16 6.15
C GLY A 170 -14.41 -8.04 6.44
N ASP A 171 -14.05 -6.77 6.26
CA ASP A 171 -14.95 -5.61 6.40
C ASP A 171 -15.51 -5.13 5.05
N ASN A 172 -15.37 -5.95 3.99
CA ASN A 172 -15.78 -5.62 2.61
C ASN A 172 -15.06 -4.40 2.00
N ARG A 173 -13.86 -4.04 2.49
CA ARG A 173 -13.03 -3.06 1.80
C ARG A 173 -12.42 -3.71 0.57
N LYS A 174 -12.65 -3.09 -0.56
CA LYS A 174 -12.20 -3.59 -1.86
C LYS A 174 -11.09 -2.74 -2.42
N VAL A 175 -10.00 -3.37 -2.84
CA VAL A 175 -8.98 -2.78 -3.70
C VAL A 175 -8.79 -3.65 -4.94
N THR A 176 -8.78 -3.03 -6.11
CA THR A 176 -8.44 -3.67 -7.39
C THR A 176 -6.96 -3.43 -7.66
N VAL A 177 -6.20 -4.48 -7.89
CA VAL A 177 -4.76 -4.40 -8.15
C VAL A 177 -4.42 -5.01 -9.50
N LEU A 178 -3.62 -4.29 -10.28
CA LEU A 178 -3.05 -4.72 -11.53
C LEU A 178 -1.62 -5.18 -11.28
N PHE A 179 -1.33 -6.45 -11.53
CA PHE A 179 -0.02 -7.05 -11.40
C PHE A 179 0.60 -7.26 -12.78
N GLN A 180 1.80 -6.77 -13.01
CA GLN A 180 2.51 -7.00 -14.27
C GLN A 180 2.76 -8.50 -14.47
N ARG A 181 2.34 -9.03 -15.60
CA ARG A 181 2.38 -10.46 -15.84
C ARG A 181 3.79 -11.05 -15.89
N SER A 182 4.76 -10.28 -16.39
CA SER A 182 6.15 -10.71 -16.51
C SER A 182 6.93 -10.66 -15.21
N SER A 183 6.82 -9.56 -14.45
CA SER A 183 7.56 -9.36 -13.19
C SER A 183 6.77 -9.79 -11.95
N LYS A 184 5.46 -9.98 -12.07
CA LYS A 184 4.50 -10.22 -10.98
C LYS A 184 4.35 -9.05 -10.00
N LEU A 185 5.01 -7.94 -10.22
CA LEU A 185 4.99 -6.79 -9.33
C LEU A 185 3.71 -5.97 -9.52
N PRO A 186 3.16 -5.34 -8.46
CA PRO A 186 2.03 -4.42 -8.55
C PRO A 186 2.39 -3.21 -9.44
N MET A 187 1.54 -2.86 -10.40
CA MET A 187 1.70 -1.66 -11.23
C MET A 187 0.73 -0.55 -10.83
N ARG A 188 -0.51 -0.93 -10.50
CA ARG A 188 -1.57 0.02 -10.20
C ARG A 188 -2.52 -0.59 -9.18
N GLN A 189 -3.01 0.23 -8.26
CA GLN A 189 -4.14 -0.12 -7.40
C GLN A 189 -5.22 0.94 -7.47
N VAL A 190 -6.47 0.53 -7.31
CA VAL A 190 -7.63 1.41 -7.29
C VAL A 190 -8.53 1.00 -6.15
N PHE A 191 -8.95 1.96 -5.36
CA PHE A 191 -10.03 1.76 -4.41
C PHE A 191 -10.99 2.96 -4.40
N TYR A 192 -12.13 2.79 -3.81
CA TYR A 192 -13.16 3.83 -3.74
C TYR A 192 -13.52 4.11 -2.29
N ARG A 193 -13.57 5.37 -1.95
CA ARG A 193 -14.13 5.83 -0.68
C ARG A 193 -15.35 6.70 -0.92
N ARG A 194 -16.16 6.88 0.11
CA ARG A 194 -17.26 7.83 0.06
C ARG A 194 -16.84 9.15 0.71
N ASP A 195 -17.16 10.25 0.07
CA ASP A 195 -17.05 11.56 0.69
C ASP A 195 -18.01 11.63 1.89
N PRO A 196 -17.56 12.02 3.09
CA PRO A 196 -18.44 12.05 4.25
C PRO A 196 -19.53 13.09 4.18
N GLN A 197 -19.35 14.16 3.39
CA GLN A 197 -20.29 15.27 3.25
C GLN A 197 -21.25 15.06 2.05
N THR A 198 -20.68 14.84 0.87
CA THR A 198 -21.46 14.73 -0.39
C THR A 198 -21.97 13.32 -0.64
N ARG A 199 -21.42 12.30 0.04
CA ARG A 199 -21.68 10.88 -0.19
C ARG A 199 -21.22 10.37 -1.55
N GLU A 200 -20.60 11.20 -2.34
CA GLU A 200 -20.04 10.85 -3.64
C GLU A 200 -18.96 9.77 -3.51
N ARG A 201 -18.90 8.93 -4.53
CA ARG A 201 -17.88 7.91 -4.64
C ARG A 201 -16.63 8.51 -5.26
N ILE A 202 -15.56 8.60 -4.49
CA ILE A 202 -14.27 9.15 -4.90
C ILE A 202 -13.33 8.01 -5.24
N GLU A 203 -12.79 8.02 -6.45
CA GLU A 203 -11.74 7.10 -6.87
C GLU A 203 -10.39 7.57 -6.34
N GLU A 204 -9.65 6.64 -5.71
CA GLU A 204 -8.26 6.83 -5.29
C GLU A 204 -7.39 5.81 -6.02
N VAL A 205 -6.39 6.29 -6.75
CA VAL A 205 -5.47 5.45 -7.52
C VAL A 205 -4.06 5.66 -7.03
N ALA A 206 -3.28 4.57 -6.96
CA ALA A 206 -1.83 4.64 -6.86
C ALA A 206 -1.19 3.82 -7.98
N ILE A 207 -0.15 4.39 -8.60
CA ILE A 207 0.64 3.77 -9.67
C ILE A 207 2.06 3.60 -9.15
N PHE A 208 2.63 2.42 -9.37
CA PHE A 208 3.93 2.01 -8.89
C PHE A 208 4.83 1.64 -10.06
N SER A 209 6.02 2.19 -10.10
CA SER A 209 6.98 1.89 -11.17
C SER A 209 8.43 2.03 -10.71
N LYS A 210 9.37 1.66 -11.60
CA LYS A 210 10.81 1.73 -11.36
C LYS A 210 11.23 0.95 -10.11
N TYR A 211 10.77 -0.30 -10.02
CA TYR A 211 11.17 -1.20 -8.94
C TYR A 211 12.67 -1.42 -8.90
N ARG A 212 13.24 -1.44 -7.70
CA ARG A 212 14.65 -1.73 -7.44
C ARG A 212 14.79 -2.61 -6.21
N ASP A 213 15.86 -3.41 -6.19
CA ASP A 213 16.26 -4.13 -4.99
C ASP A 213 16.74 -3.13 -3.93
N VAL A 214 16.11 -3.16 -2.76
CA VAL A 214 16.42 -2.29 -1.62
C VAL A 214 17.18 -3.03 -0.51
N GLY A 215 17.65 -4.22 -0.83
CA GLY A 215 18.42 -5.09 0.04
C GLY A 215 17.80 -6.48 0.16
N GLY A 216 18.65 -7.49 -0.01
CA GLY A 216 18.28 -8.89 0.14
C GLY A 216 17.26 -9.43 -0.87
N GLY A 217 17.08 -8.80 -2.02
CA GLY A 217 16.10 -9.19 -3.03
C GLY A 217 14.70 -8.58 -2.81
N VAL A 218 14.54 -7.69 -1.82
CA VAL A 218 13.28 -6.98 -1.61
C VAL A 218 13.12 -5.90 -2.68
N GLN A 219 12.04 -6.00 -3.47
CA GLN A 219 11.72 -5.03 -4.52
C GLN A 219 10.82 -3.92 -3.98
N TRP A 220 11.19 -2.65 -4.26
CA TRP A 220 10.41 -1.49 -3.87
C TRP A 220 10.27 -0.51 -5.02
N PRO A 221 9.08 0.10 -5.25
CA PRO A 221 8.90 1.08 -6.31
C PRO A 221 9.61 2.40 -5.98
N TYR A 222 10.40 2.93 -6.92
CA TYR A 222 11.08 4.22 -6.80
C TYR A 222 10.26 5.38 -7.38
N THR A 223 9.12 5.07 -7.99
CA THR A 223 8.16 6.09 -8.42
C THR A 223 6.77 5.67 -7.95
N ILE A 224 6.13 6.56 -7.21
CA ILE A 224 4.76 6.40 -6.74
C ILE A 224 3.97 7.63 -7.17
N GLN A 225 2.90 7.42 -7.95
CA GLN A 225 1.96 8.48 -8.32
C GLN A 225 0.62 8.21 -7.64
N ARG A 226 -0.09 9.28 -7.26
CA ARG A 226 -1.45 9.18 -6.72
C ARG A 226 -2.37 10.13 -7.44
N THR A 227 -3.56 9.62 -7.81
CA THR A 227 -4.65 10.43 -8.33
C THR A 227 -5.88 10.28 -7.46
N ARG A 228 -6.73 11.28 -7.46
CA ARG A 228 -8.00 11.31 -6.77
C ARG A 228 -9.06 11.89 -7.70
N ALA A 229 -10.17 11.16 -7.89
CA ALA A 229 -11.22 11.56 -8.83
C ALA A 229 -10.69 11.92 -10.22
N GLY A 230 -9.66 11.17 -10.70
CA GLY A 230 -9.00 11.42 -11.97
C GLY A 230 -7.90 12.47 -11.95
N GLU A 231 -7.86 13.36 -10.96
CA GLU A 231 -6.84 14.41 -10.86
C GLU A 231 -5.58 13.91 -10.15
N LYS A 232 -4.41 14.24 -10.68
CA LYS A 232 -3.13 13.99 -10.02
C LYS A 232 -3.02 14.85 -8.76
N ILE A 233 -2.68 14.21 -7.63
CA ILE A 233 -2.54 14.90 -6.34
C ILE A 233 -1.13 14.80 -5.76
N PHE A 234 -0.36 13.76 -6.14
CA PHE A 234 0.95 13.51 -5.54
C PHE A 234 1.83 12.65 -6.44
N GLU A 235 3.12 12.93 -6.45
CA GLU A 235 4.17 12.07 -6.99
C GLU A 235 5.36 12.03 -6.03
N LEU A 236 5.95 10.85 -5.87
CA LEU A 236 7.21 10.63 -5.16
C LEU A 236 8.20 9.96 -6.09
N TYR A 237 9.35 10.57 -6.24
CA TYR A 237 10.52 9.99 -6.91
C TYR A 237 11.58 9.75 -5.86
N SER A 238 11.79 8.47 -5.52
CA SER A 238 12.75 8.08 -4.49
C SER A 238 14.16 8.15 -5.02
N ASP A 239 15.03 8.79 -4.27
CA ASP A 239 16.48 8.79 -4.49
C ASP A 239 17.10 7.56 -3.84
N SER A 240 16.62 7.20 -2.62
CA SER A 240 17.03 6.00 -1.89
C SER A 240 15.88 5.41 -1.08
N VAL A 241 15.92 4.10 -0.93
CA VAL A 241 15.05 3.34 -0.02
C VAL A 241 15.93 2.34 0.72
N ALA A 242 15.89 2.39 2.05
CA ALA A 242 16.62 1.47 2.92
C ALA A 242 15.63 0.77 3.87
N ILE A 243 15.85 -0.52 4.11
CA ILE A 243 15.02 -1.34 5.00
C ILE A 243 15.83 -1.81 6.20
N ASN A 244 15.16 -2.15 7.31
CA ASN A 244 15.77 -2.70 8.52
C ASN A 244 16.90 -1.82 9.10
N GLN A 245 16.64 -0.51 9.18
CA GLN A 245 17.57 0.49 9.69
C GLN A 245 17.56 0.59 11.23
N ASN A 246 16.78 -0.28 11.89
CA ASN A 246 16.60 -0.27 13.36
C ASN A 246 16.09 1.09 13.88
N LEU A 247 15.10 1.65 13.19
CA LEU A 247 14.51 2.93 13.60
C LEU A 247 14.05 2.87 15.05
N ALA A 248 14.48 3.83 15.86
CA ALA A 248 14.10 3.89 17.25
C ALA A 248 12.62 4.30 17.43
N ASP A 249 11.95 3.76 18.45
CA ASP A 249 10.53 4.03 18.71
C ASP A 249 10.24 5.51 18.96
N ASN A 250 11.18 6.24 19.57
CA ASN A 250 11.05 7.67 19.84
C ASN A 250 10.90 8.53 18.58
N GLN A 251 11.30 8.05 17.41
CA GLN A 251 11.08 8.74 16.13
C GLN A 251 9.59 8.80 15.76
N PHE A 252 8.78 7.88 16.30
CA PHE A 252 7.36 7.74 16.03
C PHE A 252 6.49 8.15 17.22
N LEU A 253 7.07 8.82 18.21
CA LEU A 253 6.38 9.36 19.38
C LEU A 253 6.56 10.86 19.44
N LEU A 254 5.63 11.56 20.08
CA LEU A 254 5.83 12.95 20.42
C LEU A 254 6.73 13.03 21.66
N PRO A 255 7.82 13.83 21.64
CA PRO A 255 8.59 14.09 22.87
C PRO A 255 7.69 14.61 23.98
N ALA A 256 7.94 14.19 25.22
CA ALA A 256 7.09 14.54 26.37
C ALA A 256 6.98 16.06 26.61
N GLU A 257 8.06 16.80 26.33
CA GLU A 257 8.14 18.25 26.45
C GLU A 257 7.61 19.00 25.22
N MET A 258 7.15 18.30 24.17
CA MET A 258 6.67 18.96 22.96
C MET A 258 5.37 19.70 23.22
N LYS A 259 5.35 20.98 22.91
CA LYS A 259 4.15 21.82 23.00
C LYS A 259 3.06 21.30 22.07
N ILE A 260 1.90 20.97 22.62
CA ILE A 260 0.72 20.63 21.85
C ILE A 260 -0.05 21.88 21.51
N LEU A 261 -0.22 22.14 20.22
CA LEU A 261 -0.95 23.26 19.68
C LEU A 261 -2.44 22.91 19.54
N LYS A 262 -3.30 23.94 19.55
CA LYS A 262 -4.74 23.74 19.31
C LYS A 262 -4.97 23.18 17.89
N PRO A 263 -5.96 22.31 17.71
CA PRO A 263 -6.39 21.88 16.38
C PRO A 263 -6.73 23.07 15.48
N LEU A 264 -6.57 22.92 14.18
CA LEU A 264 -7.13 23.88 13.22
C LEU A 264 -8.66 23.81 13.30
N LYS A 265 -9.29 25.00 13.32
CA LYS A 265 -10.76 25.10 13.27
C LYS A 265 -11.27 24.72 11.89
#